data_12a0fc4a317da851abcbc873e84f26e5
#
_entry.id   12a0fc4a317da851abcbc873e84f26e5
#
_cell.length_a   1.000
_cell.length_b   1.000
_cell.length_c   1.000
_cell.angle_alpha   90.00
_cell.angle_beta   90.00
_cell.angle_gamma   90.00
#
_symmetry.space_group_name_H-M   'P 1'
#
loop_
_entity.id
_entity.type
_entity.pdbx_description
1 polymer ?
#
loop_
_entity_poly.entity_id
_entity_poly.type
_entity_poly.pdbx_seq_one_letter_code
_entity_poly.pdbx_strand_id
1 'polypeptide(L)'
;IELNAARFLTLDAAVKMDTVGNKIAASEIAQIKVYAPNVALKIIDRAIQIHGGEGVSQYTPLASMYAHMRTLRLADGPDEVHRRAVARYELGKYMS
;
A
#
# COMPACT_ATOMS: atom_id res chain seq x y z
N ILE A 1 1.29 13.24 6.88
CA ILE A 1 2.61 13.07 6.25
C ILE A 1 2.68 11.74 5.51
N GLU A 2 2.37 10.63 6.17
CA GLU A 2 2.40 9.30 5.54
C GLU A 2 1.39 9.18 4.40
N LEU A 3 0.21 9.79 4.55
CA LEU A 3 -0.79 9.84 3.50
C LEU A 3 -0.24 10.52 2.24
N ASN A 4 0.41 11.66 2.40
CA ASN A 4 1.02 12.38 1.29
C ASN A 4 2.15 11.55 0.65
N ALA A 5 2.97 10.89 1.46
CA ALA A 5 4.02 10.01 0.95
C ALA A 5 3.45 8.88 0.10
N ALA A 6 2.38 8.25 0.57
CA ALA A 6 1.69 7.19 -0.17
C ALA A 6 1.07 7.71 -1.47
N ARG A 7 0.50 8.92 -1.42
CA ARG A 7 -0.09 9.57 -2.60
C ARG A 7 0.97 9.86 -3.66
N PHE A 8 2.10 10.45 -3.29
CA PHE A 8 3.17 10.74 -4.24
C PHE A 8 3.77 9.47 -4.84
N LEU A 9 3.95 8.45 -4.03
CA LEU A 9 4.46 7.16 -4.52
C LEU A 9 3.48 6.53 -5.53
N THR A 10 2.19 6.61 -5.25
CA THR A 10 1.15 6.10 -6.14
C THR A 10 1.12 6.87 -7.46
N LEU A 11 1.20 8.19 -7.40
CA LEU A 11 1.23 9.03 -8.60
C LEU A 11 2.49 8.79 -9.43
N ASP A 12 3.63 8.59 -8.79
CA ASP A 12 4.87 8.23 -9.48
C ASP A 12 4.71 6.92 -10.26
N ALA A 13 4.12 5.91 -9.63
CA ALA A 13 3.85 4.64 -10.30
C ALA A 13 2.89 4.83 -11.49
N ALA A 14 1.83 5.62 -11.30
CA ALA A 14 0.85 5.88 -12.36
C ALA A 14 1.48 6.58 -13.56
N VAL A 15 2.30 7.60 -13.33
CA VAL A 15 3.01 8.31 -14.41
C VAL A 15 3.94 7.37 -15.16
N LYS A 16 4.68 6.55 -14.43
CA LYS A 16 5.59 5.57 -15.06
C LYS A 16 4.85 4.51 -15.85
N MET A 17 3.69 4.06 -15.37
CA MET A 17 2.84 3.14 -16.14
C MET A 17 2.40 3.76 -17.45
N ASP A 18 2.05 5.04 -17.46
CA ASP A 18 1.59 5.75 -18.64
C ASP A 18 2.71 6.09 -19.61
N THR A 19 3.92 6.32 -19.12
CA THR A 19 5.04 6.79 -19.94
C THR A 19 5.96 5.68 -20.44
N VAL A 20 6.28 4.71 -19.57
CA VAL A 20 7.24 3.63 -19.88
C VAL A 20 6.63 2.23 -19.81
N GLY A 21 5.38 2.13 -19.43
CA GLY A 21 4.63 0.87 -19.37
C GLY A 21 4.82 0.11 -18.07
N ASN A 22 3.92 -0.84 -17.85
CA ASN A 22 3.83 -1.61 -16.60
C ASN A 22 5.07 -2.44 -16.31
N LYS A 23 5.72 -2.96 -17.34
CA LYS A 23 6.89 -3.83 -17.18
C LYS A 23 8.08 -3.08 -16.60
N ILE A 24 8.32 -1.85 -17.08
CA ILE A 24 9.42 -1.02 -16.58
C ILE A 24 9.06 -0.43 -15.22
N ALA A 25 7.78 -0.11 -15.00
CA ALA A 25 7.28 0.42 -13.74
C ALA A 25 7.02 -0.66 -12.67
N ALA A 26 7.40 -1.89 -12.90
CA ALA A 26 7.06 -3.02 -12.03
C ALA A 26 7.52 -2.85 -10.58
N SER A 27 8.68 -2.23 -10.36
CA SER A 27 9.18 -1.97 -9.00
C SER A 27 8.28 -0.96 -8.27
N GLU A 28 7.91 0.13 -8.94
CA GLU A 28 7.05 1.16 -8.36
C GLU A 28 5.65 0.61 -8.06
N ILE A 29 5.13 -0.24 -8.95
CA ILE A 29 3.84 -0.92 -8.73
C ILE A 29 3.91 -1.82 -7.49
N ALA A 30 4.98 -2.58 -7.33
CA ALA A 30 5.19 -3.43 -6.17
C ALA A 30 5.32 -2.61 -4.88
N GLN A 31 6.02 -1.48 -4.94
CA GLN A 31 6.19 -0.58 -3.80
C GLN A 31 4.85 -0.06 -3.28
N ILE A 32 3.97 0.42 -4.16
CA ILE A 32 2.68 0.96 -3.73
C ILE A 32 1.75 -0.15 -3.21
N LYS A 33 1.86 -1.36 -3.72
CA LYS A 33 1.06 -2.49 -3.24
C LYS A 33 1.41 -2.86 -1.80
N VAL A 34 2.66 -2.60 -1.37
CA VAL A 34 3.08 -2.78 0.02
C VAL A 34 2.74 -1.54 0.85
N TYR A 35 3.16 -0.37 0.38
CA TYR A 35 3.15 0.85 1.20
C TYR A 35 1.76 1.43 1.41
N ALA A 36 0.97 1.57 0.35
CA ALA A 36 -0.33 2.24 0.45
C ALA A 36 -1.32 1.52 1.38
N PRO A 37 -1.51 0.19 1.29
CA PRO A 37 -2.41 -0.49 2.24
C PRO A 37 -1.92 -0.42 3.68
N ASN A 38 -0.62 -0.48 3.93
CA ASN A 38 -0.06 -0.37 5.27
C ASN A 38 -0.31 1.01 5.87
N VAL A 39 -0.13 2.08 5.09
CA VAL A 39 -0.42 3.45 5.52
C VAL A 39 -1.92 3.61 5.80
N ALA A 40 -2.77 3.10 4.92
CA ALA A 40 -4.22 3.19 5.08
C ALA A 40 -4.69 2.49 6.37
N LEU A 41 -4.17 1.29 6.65
CA LEU A 41 -4.49 0.56 7.88
C LEU A 41 -4.08 1.34 9.13
N LYS A 42 -2.91 1.96 9.09
CA LYS A 42 -2.40 2.78 10.19
C LYS A 42 -3.31 3.96 10.49
N ILE A 43 -3.79 4.63 9.45
CA ILE A 43 -4.69 5.78 9.57
C ILE A 43 -6.05 5.33 10.09
N ILE A 44 -6.60 4.24 9.56
CA ILE A 44 -7.88 3.69 10.00
C ILE A 44 -7.79 3.25 11.46
N ASP A 45 -6.71 2.59 11.84
CA ASP A 45 -6.48 2.16 13.22
C ASP A 45 -6.49 3.34 14.19
N ARG A 46 -5.80 4.43 13.83
CA ARG A 46 -5.80 5.67 14.64
C ARG A 46 -7.19 6.28 14.74
N ALA A 47 -7.95 6.26 13.65
CA ALA A 47 -9.32 6.75 13.65
C ALA A 47 -10.21 5.92 14.59
N ILE A 48 -10.07 4.60 14.57
CA ILE A 48 -10.77 3.71 15.49
C ILE A 48 -10.43 4.06 16.95
N GLN A 49 -9.15 4.27 17.22
CA GLN A 49 -8.70 4.62 18.57
C GLN A 49 -9.32 5.93 19.07
N ILE A 50 -9.41 6.93 18.19
CA ILE A 50 -10.01 8.23 18.51
C ILE A 50 -11.50 8.09 18.81
N HIS A 51 -12.22 7.23 18.06
CA HIS A 51 -13.65 6.99 18.28
C HIS A 51 -13.92 6.07 19.48
N GLY A 52 -12.93 5.38 19.99
CA GLY A 52 -13.10 4.44 21.10
C GLY A 52 -13.94 3.23 20.69
N GLY A 53 -14.76 2.71 21.62
CA GLY A 53 -15.61 1.54 21.36
C GLY A 53 -16.51 1.68 20.16
N GLU A 54 -16.98 2.87 19.86
CA GLU A 54 -17.81 3.15 18.69
C GLU A 54 -17.07 2.89 17.38
N GLY A 55 -15.73 3.08 17.39
CA GLY A 55 -14.89 2.84 16.22
C GLY A 55 -14.87 1.39 15.74
N VAL A 56 -15.06 0.43 16.64
CA VAL A 56 -15.13 -0.99 16.27
C VAL A 56 -16.56 -1.48 16.09
N SER A 57 -17.55 -0.60 16.31
CA SER A 57 -18.97 -0.92 16.17
C SER A 57 -19.44 -0.71 14.74
N GLN A 58 -20.67 -1.15 14.49
CA GLN A 58 -21.34 -0.96 13.19
C GLN A 58 -21.80 0.48 12.97
N TYR A 59 -21.73 1.35 13.97
CA TYR A 59 -22.18 2.74 13.88
C TYR A 59 -21.19 3.63 13.12
N THR A 60 -19.95 3.16 12.92
CA THR A 60 -18.99 3.82 12.02
C THR A 60 -18.56 2.84 10.94
N PRO A 61 -18.09 3.31 9.77
CA PRO A 61 -17.59 2.42 8.72
C PRO A 61 -16.17 1.92 8.97
N LEU A 62 -15.52 2.33 10.06
CA LEU A 62 -14.08 2.14 10.26
C LEU A 62 -13.67 0.67 10.35
N ALA A 63 -14.40 -0.14 11.10
CA ALA A 63 -14.08 -1.56 11.24
C ALA A 63 -14.19 -2.31 9.91
N SER A 64 -15.23 -2.00 9.11
CA SER A 64 -15.40 -2.55 7.78
C SER A 64 -14.30 -2.09 6.82
N MET A 65 -13.94 -0.82 6.87
CA MET A 65 -12.83 -0.27 6.08
C MET A 65 -11.51 -0.96 6.43
N TYR A 66 -11.29 -1.20 7.72
CA TYR A 66 -10.08 -1.91 8.17
C TYR A 66 -10.02 -3.31 7.58
N ALA A 67 -11.10 -4.07 7.67
CA ALA A 67 -11.17 -5.42 7.15
C ALA A 67 -10.91 -5.46 5.64
N HIS A 68 -11.53 -4.57 4.88
CA HIS A 68 -11.33 -4.47 3.43
C HIS A 68 -9.88 -4.10 3.08
N MET A 69 -9.35 -3.09 3.75
CA MET A 69 -7.97 -2.66 3.48
C MET A 69 -6.95 -3.72 3.89
N ARG A 70 -7.24 -4.47 4.96
CA ARG A 70 -6.38 -5.56 5.40
C ARG A 70 -6.26 -6.66 4.36
N THR A 71 -7.32 -6.93 3.59
CA THR A 71 -7.26 -7.92 2.52
C THR A 71 -6.30 -7.55 1.40
N LEU A 72 -6.06 -6.27 1.16
CA LEU A 72 -5.14 -5.81 0.13
C LEU A 72 -3.68 -6.18 0.42
N ARG A 73 -3.35 -6.47 1.68
CA ARG A 73 -2.03 -6.96 2.05
C ARG A 73 -1.83 -8.44 1.78
N LEU A 74 -2.89 -9.13 1.41
CA LEU A 74 -2.91 -10.58 1.14
C LEU A 74 -3.28 -10.89 -0.30
N ALA A 75 -4.25 -10.14 -0.86
CA ALA A 75 -4.79 -10.39 -2.19
C ALA A 75 -3.77 -10.08 -3.29
N ASP A 76 -3.79 -10.87 -4.35
CA ASP A 76 -2.93 -10.71 -5.52
C ASP A 76 -1.44 -10.66 -5.17
N GLY A 77 -1.07 -11.42 -4.17
CA GLY A 77 0.26 -11.48 -3.60
C GLY A 77 0.34 -10.76 -2.26
N PRO A 78 0.77 -11.45 -1.20
CA PRO A 78 0.98 -10.81 0.10
C PRO A 78 2.15 -9.83 0.06
N ASP A 79 2.29 -9.01 1.11
CA ASP A 79 3.36 -8.01 1.24
C ASP A 79 4.74 -8.61 0.94
N GLU A 80 4.99 -9.83 1.41
CA GLU A 80 6.28 -10.51 1.27
C GLU A 80 6.63 -10.76 -0.19
N VAL A 81 5.65 -11.12 -1.02
CA VAL A 81 5.84 -11.33 -2.45
C VAL A 81 6.24 -10.01 -3.13
N HIS A 82 5.56 -8.93 -2.81
CA HIS A 82 5.86 -7.62 -3.40
C HIS A 82 7.17 -7.03 -2.87
N ARG A 83 7.48 -7.24 -1.59
CA ARG A 83 8.78 -6.86 -1.03
C ARG A 83 9.92 -7.61 -1.71
N ARG A 84 9.72 -8.88 -1.98
CA ARG A 84 10.69 -9.67 -2.74
C ARG A 84 10.91 -9.09 -4.14
N ALA A 85 9.84 -8.69 -4.80
CA ALA A 85 9.94 -8.07 -6.13
C ALA A 85 10.72 -6.76 -6.08
N VAL A 86 10.42 -5.90 -5.10
CA VAL A 86 11.17 -4.65 -4.89
C VAL A 86 12.65 -4.93 -4.66
N ALA A 87 12.94 -5.89 -3.80
CA ALA A 87 14.33 -6.26 -3.49
C ALA A 87 15.07 -6.74 -4.74
N ARG A 88 14.43 -7.55 -5.56
CA ARG A 88 15.03 -8.04 -6.81
C ARG A 88 15.36 -6.90 -7.77
N TYR A 89 14.45 -5.96 -7.96
CA TYR A 89 14.68 -4.81 -8.83
C TYR A 89 15.79 -3.92 -8.29
N GLU A 90 15.77 -3.66 -6.99
CA GLU A 90 16.77 -2.78 -6.37
C GLU A 90 18.17 -3.41 -6.40
N LEU A 91 18.29 -4.67 -6.01
CA LEU A 91 19.55 -5.38 -6.02
C LEU A 91 20.10 -5.56 -7.45
N GLY A 92 19.19 -5.72 -8.41
CA GLY A 92 19.57 -5.85 -9.82
C GLY A 92 20.35 -4.66 -10.36
N LYS A 93 20.19 -3.47 -9.77
CA LYS A 93 20.94 -2.26 -10.16
C LYS A 93 22.43 -2.37 -9.85
N TYR A 94 22.78 -3.23 -8.92
CA TYR A 94 24.17 -3.38 -8.44
C TYR A 94 24.83 -4.68 -8.88
N MET A 95 24.09 -5.52 -9.60
CA MET A 95 24.57 -6.79 -10.13
C MET A 95 24.90 -6.62 -11.60
N SER A 96 26.12 -6.86 -11.95
CA SER A 96 26.59 -6.79 -13.35
C SER A 96 26.33 -8.08 -14.12
#